data_e6a8051c057f658245d44c8019204042
#
_entry.id   e6a8051c057f658245d44c8019204042
#
_cell.length_a   1.000
_cell.length_b   1.000
_cell.length_c   1.000
_cell.angle_alpha   90.00
_cell.angle_beta   90.00
_cell.angle_gamma   90.00
#
_symmetry.space_group_name_H-M   'P 1'
#
loop_
_entity.id
_entity.type
_entity.pdbx_description
1 polymer ?
#
loop_
_entity_poly.entity_id
_entity_poly.type
_entity_poly.pdbx_seq_one_letter_code
_entity_poly.pdbx_strand_id
1 'polypeptide(L)'
;MLSQASSISLGEDNSTDALNAPFETLLDANPISNQFEIAAMNIEYDFNLPAEDVVSYKGVKSNDNGDAGMVLVVEAADGKAEEVANQLTAYQQDQVAFYGNYAEFAQAQENVENAVIAFKDNTVVMVIASNECTADLDSAVDSALGE
;
A
#
# COMPACT_ATOMS: atom_id res chain seq x y z
N MET A 1 -25.05 8.89 3.50
CA MET A 1 -24.94 9.49 3.82
C MET A 1 -24.68 9.93 4.32
N LEU A 2 -24.46 9.33 3.95
CA LEU A 2 -24.08 9.83 4.35
C LEU A 2 -23.83 10.12 4.71
N SER A 3 -23.69 9.79 4.44
CA SER A 3 -23.28 10.22 4.78
C SER A 3 -22.87 10.43 5.25
N GLN A 4 -22.51 10.31 5.14
CA GLN A 4 -22.06 10.61 5.55
C GLN A 4 -21.66 10.83 6.03
N ALA A 5 -21.61 10.60 5.96
CA ALA A 5 -21.23 10.84 6.34
C ALA A 5 -20.88 10.89 6.88
N SER A 6 -20.68 10.72 6.81
CA SER A 6 -20.43 10.77 7.22
C SER A 6 -20.00 10.79 7.71
N SER A 7 -19.72 10.69 7.61
CA SER A 7 -19.40 10.68 8.01
C SER A 7 -18.87 10.59 8.51
N ILE A 8 -18.49 10.58 8.26
CA ILE A 8 -18.11 10.38 8.70
C ILE A 8 -17.38 9.97 9.30
N SER A 9 -17.37 9.82 9.47
CA SER A 9 -16.57 9.40 9.93
C SER A 9 -15.80 8.83 9.58
N LEU A 10 -15.13 9.00 9.56
CA LEU A 10 -14.42 8.59 8.99
C LEU A 10 -14.72 7.63 8.30
N GLY A 11 -15.04 7.86 7.81
CA GLY A 11 -15.41 7.12 7.04
C GLY A 11 -15.28 5.86 7.01
N GLU A 12 -15.21 5.49 7.63
CA GLU A 12 -14.89 4.35 7.62
C GLU A 12 -15.59 3.55 6.90
N ASP A 13 -16.57 3.67 6.70
CA ASP A 13 -17.26 2.69 6.29
C ASP A 13 -17.31 2.36 4.90
N ASN A 14 -18.05 2.97 4.00
CA ASN A 14 -18.23 2.58 2.61
C ASN A 14 -16.94 2.66 1.84
N SER A 15 -16.12 3.66 2.10
CA SER A 15 -14.84 3.77 1.41
C SER A 15 -13.94 2.61 1.74
N THR A 16 -13.90 2.22 3.02
CA THR A 16 -13.08 1.09 3.41
C THR A 16 -13.57 -0.20 2.79
N ASP A 17 -14.90 -0.37 2.69
CA ASP A 17 -15.44 -1.56 2.04
C ASP A 17 -15.03 -1.63 0.58
N ALA A 18 -14.96 -0.49 -0.10
CA ALA A 18 -14.54 -0.49 -1.50
C ALA A 18 -13.10 -0.93 -1.66
N LEU A 19 -12.28 -0.75 -0.63
CA LEU A 19 -10.88 -1.16 -0.68
C LEU A 19 -10.66 -2.61 -0.30
N ASN A 20 -11.67 -3.27 0.31
CA ASN A 20 -11.47 -4.64 0.80
C ASN A 20 -11.17 -5.63 -0.32
N ALA A 21 -11.87 -5.56 -1.44
CA ALA A 21 -11.68 -6.52 -2.51
C ALA A 21 -10.27 -6.45 -3.09
N PRO A 22 -9.77 -5.27 -3.50
CA PRO A 22 -8.40 -5.23 -4.00
C PRO A 22 -7.38 -5.57 -2.91
N PHE A 23 -7.65 -5.16 -1.67
CA PHE A 23 -6.74 -5.46 -0.58
C PHE A 23 -6.61 -6.97 -0.39
N GLU A 24 -7.72 -7.69 -0.36
CA GLU A 24 -7.70 -9.13 -0.14
C GLU A 24 -7.05 -9.87 -1.31
N THR A 25 -7.31 -9.41 -2.53
CA THR A 25 -6.68 -10.01 -3.70
C THR A 25 -5.15 -9.91 -3.57
N LEU A 26 -4.66 -8.74 -3.17
CA LEU A 26 -3.22 -8.53 -3.06
C LEU A 26 -2.64 -9.28 -1.87
N LEU A 27 -3.36 -9.35 -0.76
CA LEU A 27 -2.85 -10.05 0.41
C LEU A 27 -2.79 -11.55 0.17
N ASP A 28 -3.75 -12.09 -0.60
CA ASP A 28 -3.70 -13.51 -0.95
C ASP A 28 -2.49 -13.83 -1.79
N ALA A 29 -2.11 -12.93 -2.69
CA ALA A 29 -0.94 -13.13 -3.55
C ALA A 29 0.37 -12.88 -2.79
N ASN A 30 0.32 -12.02 -1.77
CA ASN A 30 1.51 -11.61 -1.05
C ASN A 30 1.27 -11.77 0.46
N PRO A 31 1.30 -13.00 0.96
CA PRO A 31 0.98 -13.24 2.38
C PRO A 31 1.96 -12.51 3.28
N ILE A 32 1.42 -11.82 4.26
CA ILE A 32 2.22 -11.10 5.25
C ILE A 32 1.98 -11.75 6.59
N SER A 33 3.00 -12.41 7.13
CA SER A 33 2.92 -12.91 8.48
C SER A 33 3.31 -11.79 9.43
N ASN A 34 2.86 -11.88 10.66
CA ASN A 34 3.18 -10.88 11.69
C ASN A 34 2.82 -9.48 11.22
N GLN A 35 1.54 -9.30 10.89
CA GLN A 35 1.07 -8.07 10.24
C GLN A 35 1.07 -6.90 11.20
N PHE A 36 1.54 -5.76 10.71
CA PHE A 36 1.40 -4.46 11.35
C PHE A 36 0.41 -3.66 10.50
N GLU A 37 -0.70 -3.25 11.10
CA GLU A 37 -1.74 -2.52 10.37
C GLU A 37 -1.27 -1.09 10.14
N ILE A 38 -1.34 -0.63 8.89
CA ILE A 38 -0.95 0.74 8.54
C ILE A 38 -2.03 1.68 9.05
N ALA A 39 -1.62 2.68 9.81
CA ALA A 39 -2.51 3.64 10.44
C ALA A 39 -2.36 5.01 9.82
N ALA A 40 -3.25 5.92 10.19
CA ALA A 40 -3.25 7.28 9.64
C ALA A 40 -1.91 7.98 9.84
N MET A 41 -1.26 7.74 10.97
CA MET A 41 0.03 8.35 11.25
C MET A 41 1.07 7.90 10.22
N ASN A 42 1.02 6.63 9.82
CA ASN A 42 1.94 6.13 8.80
C ASN A 42 1.67 6.78 7.45
N ILE A 43 0.39 6.93 7.11
CA ILE A 43 0.03 7.57 5.84
C ILE A 43 0.63 8.97 5.77
N GLU A 44 0.53 9.72 6.84
CA GLU A 44 0.99 11.10 6.85
C GLU A 44 2.50 11.22 6.96
N TYR A 45 3.11 10.47 7.87
CA TYR A 45 4.51 10.69 8.19
C TYR A 45 5.46 9.73 7.47
N ASP A 46 5.07 8.48 7.28
CA ASP A 46 5.95 7.52 6.60
C ASP A 46 5.84 7.63 5.09
N PHE A 47 4.62 7.77 4.59
CA PHE A 47 4.41 7.82 3.15
C PHE A 47 4.30 9.25 2.63
N ASN A 48 4.26 10.24 3.52
CA ASN A 48 4.20 11.67 3.16
C ASN A 48 3.01 11.98 2.26
N LEU A 49 1.87 11.35 2.52
CA LEU A 49 0.67 11.61 1.75
C LEU A 49 -0.14 12.67 2.46
N PRO A 50 -0.41 13.81 1.80
CA PRO A 50 -1.22 14.85 2.42
C PRO A 50 -2.62 14.34 2.71
N ALA A 51 -3.17 14.72 3.86
CA ALA A 51 -4.49 14.26 4.25
C ALA A 51 -5.55 14.61 3.21
N GLU A 52 -5.41 15.76 2.54
CA GLU A 52 -6.39 16.16 1.55
C GLU A 52 -6.34 15.34 0.28
N ASP A 53 -5.27 14.57 0.07
CA ASP A 53 -5.15 13.72 -1.12
C ASP A 53 -5.67 12.32 -0.90
N VAL A 54 -6.01 11.94 0.33
CA VAL A 54 -6.38 10.57 0.67
C VAL A 54 -7.80 10.55 1.22
N VAL A 55 -8.70 9.82 0.53
CA VAL A 55 -10.06 9.64 1.02
C VAL A 55 -10.12 8.52 2.04
N SER A 56 -9.47 7.40 1.72
CA SER A 56 -9.42 6.25 2.63
C SER A 56 -8.23 5.39 2.27
N TYR A 57 -7.90 4.46 3.14
CA TYR A 57 -6.76 3.57 2.92
C TYR A 57 -6.96 2.28 3.68
N LYS A 58 -6.25 1.24 3.25
CA LYS A 58 -6.21 -0.04 3.97
C LYS A 58 -4.88 -0.69 3.64
N GLY A 59 -4.15 -1.10 4.66
CA GLY A 59 -2.86 -1.72 4.40
C GLY A 59 -2.28 -2.42 5.61
N VAL A 60 -1.38 -3.35 5.32
CA VAL A 60 -0.59 -4.02 6.34
C VAL A 60 0.83 -4.15 5.83
N LYS A 61 1.77 -4.22 6.75
CA LYS A 61 3.15 -4.49 6.38
C LYS A 61 3.72 -5.49 7.39
N SER A 62 4.83 -6.13 7.01
CA SER A 62 5.49 -7.08 7.88
C SER A 62 6.13 -6.35 9.05
N ASN A 63 5.97 -6.91 10.25
CA ASN A 63 6.65 -6.41 11.43
C ASN A 63 7.91 -7.23 11.72
N ASP A 64 8.27 -8.13 10.82
CA ASP A 64 9.47 -8.95 11.00
C ASP A 64 10.69 -8.18 10.54
N ASN A 65 11.76 -8.30 11.29
CA ASN A 65 13.01 -7.65 10.94
C ASN A 65 13.56 -8.28 9.66
N GLY A 66 13.88 -7.46 8.68
CA GLY A 66 14.43 -7.96 7.42
C GLY A 66 13.40 -8.38 6.40
N ASP A 67 12.11 -8.15 6.67
CA ASP A 67 11.05 -8.44 5.72
C ASP A 67 10.33 -7.13 5.41
N ALA A 68 10.42 -6.68 4.16
CA ALA A 68 9.83 -5.40 3.76
C ALA A 68 8.41 -5.57 3.19
N GLY A 69 7.84 -6.77 3.27
CA GLY A 69 6.53 -7.05 2.69
C GLY A 69 5.46 -6.06 3.08
N MET A 70 4.63 -5.66 2.12
CA MET A 70 3.58 -4.69 2.38
C MET A 70 2.51 -4.79 1.32
N VAL A 71 1.27 -4.57 1.73
CA VAL A 71 0.14 -4.39 0.82
C VAL A 71 -0.57 -3.12 1.27
N LEU A 72 -0.66 -2.14 0.39
CA LEU A 72 -1.33 -0.88 0.69
C LEU A 72 -2.26 -0.50 -0.45
N VAL A 73 -3.49 -0.19 -0.11
CA VAL A 73 -4.48 0.31 -1.07
C VAL A 73 -4.97 1.66 -0.57
N VAL A 74 -4.94 2.66 -1.44
CA VAL A 74 -5.35 4.02 -1.08
C VAL A 74 -6.40 4.47 -2.07
N GLU A 75 -7.50 5.03 -1.55
CA GLU A 75 -8.42 5.77 -2.40
C GLU A 75 -8.01 7.22 -2.37
N ALA A 76 -7.54 7.71 -3.51
CA ALA A 76 -7.08 9.09 -3.61
C ALA A 76 -8.26 10.02 -3.85
N ALA A 77 -8.10 11.29 -3.46
CA ALA A 77 -9.07 12.30 -3.82
C ALA A 77 -9.09 12.47 -5.34
N ASP A 78 -10.19 13.01 -5.86
CA ASP A 78 -10.34 13.16 -7.31
C ASP A 78 -9.16 13.89 -7.91
N GLY A 79 -8.56 13.28 -8.93
CA GLY A 79 -7.46 13.89 -9.64
C GLY A 79 -6.12 13.78 -8.95
N LYS A 80 -6.03 13.05 -7.82
CA LYS A 80 -4.81 12.97 -7.04
C LYS A 80 -4.12 11.61 -7.09
N ALA A 81 -4.67 10.67 -7.85
CA ALA A 81 -4.11 9.31 -7.87
C ALA A 81 -2.64 9.31 -8.31
N GLU A 82 -2.32 10.09 -9.34
CA GLU A 82 -0.94 10.13 -9.84
C GLU A 82 -0.01 10.71 -8.79
N GLU A 83 -0.46 11.76 -8.08
CA GLU A 83 0.38 12.35 -7.05
C GLU A 83 0.61 11.40 -5.89
N VAL A 84 -0.43 10.64 -5.51
CA VAL A 84 -0.28 9.62 -4.48
C VAL A 84 0.72 8.57 -4.93
N ALA A 85 0.60 8.11 -6.18
CA ALA A 85 1.54 7.11 -6.71
C ALA A 85 2.97 7.64 -6.71
N ASN A 86 3.16 8.91 -7.06
CA ASN A 86 4.50 9.51 -7.05
C ASN A 86 5.08 9.57 -5.65
N GLN A 87 4.27 9.87 -4.65
CA GLN A 87 4.75 9.88 -3.28
C GLN A 87 5.11 8.47 -2.79
N LEU A 88 4.34 7.48 -3.21
CA LEU A 88 4.67 6.10 -2.86
C LEU A 88 5.98 5.66 -3.53
N THR A 89 6.24 6.15 -4.74
CA THR A 89 7.51 5.89 -5.40
C THR A 89 8.67 6.51 -4.61
N ALA A 90 8.48 7.70 -4.06
CA ALA A 90 9.50 8.32 -3.22
C ALA A 90 9.74 7.48 -1.96
N TYR A 91 8.67 6.96 -1.37
CA TYR A 91 8.82 6.05 -0.22
C TYR A 91 9.62 4.82 -0.61
N GLN A 92 9.32 4.24 -1.77
CA GLN A 92 10.06 3.08 -2.26
C GLN A 92 11.56 3.38 -2.35
N GLN A 93 11.91 4.54 -2.92
CA GLN A 93 13.32 4.90 -3.07
C GLN A 93 14.00 5.06 -1.73
N ASP A 94 13.31 5.63 -0.76
CA ASP A 94 13.86 5.77 0.59
C ASP A 94 14.09 4.42 1.23
N GLN A 95 13.18 3.46 1.01
CA GLN A 95 13.33 2.14 1.59
C GLN A 95 14.45 1.36 0.92
N VAL A 96 14.63 1.51 -0.38
CA VAL A 96 15.76 0.89 -1.07
C VAL A 96 17.07 1.37 -0.44
N ALA A 97 17.18 2.67 -0.20
CA ALA A 97 18.38 3.23 0.42
C ALA A 97 18.57 2.72 1.84
N PHE A 98 17.48 2.63 2.59
CA PHE A 98 17.55 2.17 3.98
C PHE A 98 18.05 0.72 4.04
N TYR A 99 17.42 -0.18 3.29
CA TYR A 99 17.81 -1.58 3.34
C TYR A 99 19.18 -1.81 2.71
N GLY A 100 19.58 -0.93 1.79
CA GLY A 100 20.88 -1.04 1.15
C GLY A 100 22.06 -0.79 2.09
N ASN A 101 21.79 -0.22 3.26
CA ASN A 101 22.87 0.02 4.24
C ASN A 101 23.23 -1.24 5.02
N TYR A 102 22.48 -2.33 4.88
CA TYR A 102 22.68 -3.52 5.70
C TYR A 102 22.74 -4.75 4.81
N ALA A 103 23.87 -5.43 4.79
CA ALA A 103 24.04 -6.60 3.93
C ALA A 103 23.04 -7.71 4.26
N GLU A 104 22.64 -7.83 5.53
CA GLU A 104 21.70 -8.87 5.91
C GLU A 104 20.30 -8.61 5.38
N PHE A 105 20.03 -7.42 4.87
CA PHE A 105 18.72 -7.07 4.34
C PHE A 105 18.70 -7.07 2.81
N ALA A 106 19.62 -7.80 2.18
CA ALA A 106 19.69 -7.80 0.71
C ALA A 106 18.38 -8.29 0.07
N GLN A 107 17.73 -9.29 0.66
CA GLN A 107 16.47 -9.77 0.11
C GLN A 107 15.38 -8.72 0.24
N ALA A 108 15.31 -8.03 1.38
CA ALA A 108 14.33 -6.97 1.57
C ALA A 108 14.58 -5.84 0.57
N GLN A 109 15.84 -5.49 0.34
CA GLN A 109 16.18 -4.44 -0.61
C GLN A 109 15.71 -4.82 -2.01
N GLU A 110 15.97 -6.04 -2.42
CA GLU A 110 15.55 -6.50 -3.74
C GLU A 110 14.03 -6.46 -3.86
N ASN A 111 13.33 -6.89 -2.82
CA ASN A 111 11.87 -6.89 -2.86
C ASN A 111 11.31 -5.48 -2.97
N VAL A 112 11.93 -4.51 -2.30
CA VAL A 112 11.50 -3.12 -2.40
C VAL A 112 11.79 -2.56 -3.79
N GLU A 113 12.94 -2.92 -4.36
CA GLU A 113 13.26 -2.46 -5.72
C GLU A 113 12.24 -2.95 -6.73
N ASN A 114 11.65 -4.12 -6.48
CA ASN A 114 10.68 -4.72 -7.38
C ASN A 114 9.23 -4.44 -6.96
N ALA A 115 9.02 -3.48 -6.06
CA ALA A 115 7.69 -3.11 -5.64
C ALA A 115 6.83 -2.69 -6.82
N VAL A 116 5.54 -3.00 -6.74
CA VAL A 116 4.60 -2.62 -7.78
C VAL A 116 3.75 -1.48 -7.26
N ILE A 117 3.77 -0.35 -7.96
CA ILE A 117 2.96 0.81 -7.64
C ILE A 117 2.15 1.13 -8.89
N ALA A 118 0.83 1.12 -8.76
CA ALA A 118 -0.05 1.34 -9.90
C ALA A 118 -1.33 1.98 -9.43
N PHE A 119 -2.07 2.55 -10.38
CA PHE A 119 -3.38 3.09 -10.03
C PHE A 119 -4.32 2.97 -11.20
N LYS A 120 -5.60 2.93 -10.90
CA LYS A 120 -6.67 2.99 -11.88
C LYS A 120 -7.76 3.84 -11.27
N ASP A 121 -8.19 4.87 -12.01
CA ASP A 121 -9.13 5.86 -11.48
C ASP A 121 -8.54 6.44 -10.20
N ASN A 122 -9.22 6.36 -9.08
CA ASN A 122 -8.73 6.92 -7.83
C ASN A 122 -8.15 5.88 -6.88
N THR A 123 -8.05 4.63 -7.32
CA THR A 123 -7.51 3.56 -6.49
C THR A 123 -6.03 3.38 -6.79
N VAL A 124 -5.20 3.56 -5.77
CA VAL A 124 -3.75 3.46 -5.89
C VAL A 124 -3.29 2.31 -5.02
N VAL A 125 -2.41 1.45 -5.54
CA VAL A 125 -1.89 0.33 -4.76
C VAL A 125 -0.38 0.36 -4.75
N MET A 126 0.21 -0.11 -3.66
CA MET A 126 1.63 -0.37 -3.56
C MET A 126 1.81 -1.72 -2.90
N VAL A 127 2.55 -2.61 -3.57
CA VAL A 127 2.78 -3.95 -3.05
C VAL A 127 4.27 -4.21 -3.06
N ILE A 128 4.78 -4.63 -1.91
CA ILE A 128 6.17 -5.06 -1.78
C ILE A 128 6.13 -6.52 -1.37
N ALA A 129 6.82 -7.39 -2.11
CA ALA A 129 6.81 -8.81 -1.81
C ALA A 129 7.36 -9.08 -0.43
N SER A 130 6.68 -9.94 0.32
CA SER A 130 7.24 -10.46 1.56
C SER A 130 8.30 -11.51 1.20
N ASN A 131 9.11 -11.88 2.18
CA ASN A 131 10.12 -12.91 1.93
C ASN A 131 9.48 -14.27 1.62
N GLU A 132 8.19 -14.43 1.89
CA GLU A 132 7.47 -15.67 1.61
C GLU A 132 6.73 -15.63 0.29
N CYS A 133 6.68 -14.49 -0.38
CA CYS A 133 5.86 -14.34 -1.58
C CYS A 133 6.46 -15.10 -2.75
N THR A 134 5.62 -15.86 -3.46
CA THR A 134 6.04 -16.58 -4.66
C THR A 134 5.18 -16.22 -5.86
N ALA A 135 4.21 -15.33 -5.70
CA ALA A 135 3.27 -15.00 -6.77
C ALA A 135 3.81 -13.87 -7.64
N ASP A 136 3.24 -13.75 -8.83
CA ASP A 136 3.54 -12.65 -9.75
C ASP A 136 2.72 -11.45 -9.30
N LEU A 137 3.38 -10.47 -8.69
CA LEU A 137 2.66 -9.31 -8.15
C LEU A 137 2.13 -8.38 -9.22
N ASP A 138 2.75 -8.34 -10.39
CA ASP A 138 2.19 -7.55 -11.48
C ASP A 138 0.82 -8.07 -11.88
N SER A 139 0.68 -9.39 -12.00
CA SER A 139 -0.62 -9.98 -12.32
C SER A 139 -1.62 -9.75 -11.19
N ALA A 140 -1.17 -9.85 -9.95
CA ALA A 140 -2.06 -9.65 -8.81
C ALA A 140 -2.57 -8.21 -8.77
N VAL A 141 -1.71 -7.25 -9.08
CA VAL A 141 -2.12 -5.85 -9.10
C VAL A 141 -3.12 -5.60 -10.22
N ASP A 142 -2.88 -6.17 -11.39
CA ASP A 142 -3.82 -6.03 -12.50
C ASP A 142 -5.19 -6.56 -12.10
N SER A 143 -5.23 -7.73 -11.45
CA SER A 143 -6.50 -8.30 -10.98
C SER A 143 -7.16 -7.41 -9.94
N ALA A 144 -6.37 -6.89 -9.00
CA ALA A 144 -6.91 -6.07 -7.93
C ALA A 144 -7.52 -4.78 -8.46
N LEU A 145 -6.94 -4.23 -9.51
CA LEU A 145 -7.45 -2.98 -10.10
C LEU A 145 -8.52 -3.23 -11.16
N GLY A 146 -8.90 -4.48 -11.39
CA GLY A 146 -9.98 -4.80 -12.33
C GLY A 146 -9.56 -4.83 -13.78
N GLU A 147 -8.29 -5.07 -14.01
CA GLU A 147 -7.77 -5.10 -15.37
C GLU A 147 -8.02 -6.40 -16.05
#